data_57de093340ce66979b5dc5c2b6fbabf8
#
_entry.id   57de093340ce66979b5dc5c2b6fbabf8
#
_cell.length_a   1.000
_cell.length_b   1.000
_cell.length_c   1.000
_cell.angle_alpha   90.00
_cell.angle_beta   90.00
_cell.angle_gamma   90.00
#
_symmetry.space_group_name_H-M   'P 1'
#
loop_
_entity.id
_entity.type
_entity.pdbx_description
1 polymer ?
#
loop_
_entity_poly.entity_id
_entity_poly.type
_entity_poly.pdbx_seq_one_letter_code
_entity_poly.pdbx_strand_id
1 'polypeptide(L)'
;MSDLLDVQHRTAEIEGLSVFYREAGDPESPKMLLLGGFPASSHQFRNLIPALADRFHVLSPDYPGFGNTDMPEDFEYTFDHLSRIVESLLVRTGFHPFGLYHQDYGGPIGNRIVARHPDWLEWQVIQNSNAYDEGFTAAWDGIRHALWVDRTPETEAPLLPFLERDGVKLVYTHGHRDPERISPDNWNMDLHFLERPGARKVQLD
;
A
#
# COMPACT_ATOMS: atom_id res chain seq x y z
N MET A 1 -4.62 13.44 26.39
CA MET A 1 -5.52 13.27 25.22
C MET A 1 -4.93 13.77 23.91
N SER A 2 -3.97 14.73 23.90
CA SER A 2 -3.32 15.17 22.64
C SER A 2 -2.41 14.11 22.01
N ASP A 3 -1.71 13.31 22.79
CA ASP A 3 -0.66 12.39 22.30
C ASP A 3 -1.20 11.17 21.55
N LEU A 4 -2.46 10.79 21.76
CA LEU A 4 -3.08 9.64 21.07
C LEU A 4 -3.50 9.94 19.62
N LEU A 5 -3.68 11.22 19.29
CA LEU A 5 -4.00 11.66 17.93
C LEU A 5 -2.74 11.86 17.08
N ASP A 6 -1.56 11.89 17.73
CA ASP A 6 -0.29 12.04 17.04
C ASP A 6 0.09 10.73 16.32
N VAL A 7 0.43 10.86 15.03
CA VAL A 7 0.85 9.72 14.23
C VAL A 7 2.23 9.27 14.67
N GLN A 8 2.32 8.05 15.17
CA GLN A 8 3.56 7.38 15.50
C GLN A 8 4.15 6.71 14.26
N HIS A 9 5.45 6.84 14.07
CA HIS A 9 6.21 6.23 13.00
C HIS A 9 7.05 5.11 13.62
N ARG A 10 6.67 3.86 13.33
CA ARG A 10 7.23 2.69 14.00
C ARG A 10 7.86 1.73 13.01
N THR A 11 8.68 0.85 13.54
CA THR A 11 9.31 -0.25 12.81
C THR A 11 9.20 -1.51 13.63
N ALA A 12 8.94 -2.64 12.97
CA ALA A 12 8.93 -3.97 13.55
C ALA A 12 9.79 -4.94 12.73
N GLU A 13 10.53 -5.80 13.42
CA GLU A 13 11.25 -6.92 12.78
C GLU A 13 10.27 -8.04 12.47
N ILE A 14 10.04 -8.29 11.17
CA ILE A 14 9.13 -9.30 10.65
C ILE A 14 9.88 -10.17 9.66
N GLU A 15 10.08 -11.43 9.98
CA GLU A 15 10.75 -12.41 9.12
C GLU A 15 12.13 -11.96 8.59
N GLY A 16 12.85 -11.19 9.42
CA GLY A 16 14.17 -10.65 9.08
C GLY A 16 14.14 -9.33 8.30
N LEU A 17 12.94 -8.75 8.08
CA LEU A 17 12.76 -7.46 7.46
C LEU A 17 12.41 -6.39 8.50
N SER A 18 12.94 -5.21 8.33
CA SER A 18 12.53 -4.00 9.06
C SER A 18 11.29 -3.40 8.39
N VAL A 19 10.11 -3.72 8.92
CA VAL A 19 8.82 -3.28 8.38
C VAL A 19 8.37 -2.01 9.07
N PHE A 20 8.27 -0.93 8.29
CA PHE A 20 7.78 0.36 8.76
C PHE A 20 6.24 0.42 8.74
N TYR A 21 5.66 1.10 9.72
CA TYR A 21 4.22 1.39 9.74
C TYR A 21 3.92 2.69 10.49
N ARG A 22 2.77 3.28 10.15
CA ARG A 22 2.19 4.41 10.86
C ARG A 22 1.08 3.92 11.77
N GLU A 23 1.00 4.47 12.97
CA GLU A 23 0.02 4.08 13.99
C GLU A 23 -0.49 5.33 14.70
N ALA A 24 -1.79 5.40 14.98
CA ALA A 24 -2.40 6.48 15.75
C ALA A 24 -3.71 6.02 16.39
N GLY A 25 -4.17 6.74 17.41
CA GLY A 25 -5.41 6.49 18.13
C GLY A 25 -5.21 5.64 19.38
N ASP A 26 -6.28 5.52 20.17
CA ASP A 26 -6.29 4.73 21.40
C ASP A 26 -6.26 3.23 21.07
N PRO A 27 -5.31 2.45 21.61
CA PRO A 27 -5.25 0.99 21.41
C PRO A 27 -6.51 0.24 21.81
N GLU A 28 -7.34 0.81 22.69
CA GLU A 28 -8.62 0.22 23.12
C GLU A 28 -9.79 0.56 22.17
N SER A 29 -9.59 1.48 21.23
CA SER A 29 -10.57 1.82 20.21
C SER A 29 -10.68 0.73 19.14
N PRO A 30 -11.81 0.67 18.38
CA PRO A 30 -11.93 -0.24 17.24
C PRO A 30 -10.76 -0.07 16.27
N LYS A 31 -10.17 -1.19 15.84
CA LYS A 31 -8.98 -1.18 14.96
C LYS A 31 -9.37 -0.93 13.51
N MET A 32 -8.56 -0.13 12.82
CA MET A 32 -8.71 0.12 11.38
C MET A 32 -7.37 -0.02 10.66
N LEU A 33 -7.28 -1.05 9.81
CA LEU A 33 -6.13 -1.29 8.94
C LEU A 33 -6.30 -0.54 7.63
N LEU A 34 -5.31 0.30 7.27
CA LEU A 34 -5.27 1.02 6.00
C LEU A 34 -4.20 0.42 5.08
N LEU A 35 -4.63 -0.15 3.96
CA LEU A 35 -3.75 -0.74 2.95
C LEU A 35 -3.83 0.07 1.66
N GLY A 36 -2.72 0.68 1.29
CA GLY A 36 -2.58 1.50 0.09
C GLY A 36 -2.10 0.72 -1.12
N GLY A 37 -1.75 1.43 -2.18
CA GLY A 37 -1.39 0.84 -3.45
C GLY A 37 -0.19 1.48 -4.15
N PHE A 38 -0.05 1.11 -5.40
CA PHE A 38 1.01 1.54 -6.31
C PHE A 38 0.91 3.05 -6.63
N PRO A 39 2.03 3.76 -6.70
CA PRO A 39 3.38 3.40 -6.22
C PRO A 39 3.66 3.94 -4.81
N ALA A 40 2.59 4.20 -4.06
CA ALA A 40 2.62 4.94 -2.81
C ALA A 40 3.09 4.09 -1.62
N SER A 41 3.33 4.79 -0.52
CA SER A 41 3.55 4.23 0.81
C SER A 41 2.42 4.64 1.75
N SER A 42 2.49 4.27 3.02
CA SER A 42 1.56 4.75 4.05
C SER A 42 1.50 6.28 4.15
N HIS A 43 2.43 7.00 3.52
CA HIS A 43 2.41 8.46 3.40
C HIS A 43 1.14 8.98 2.71
N GLN A 44 0.53 8.21 1.81
CA GLN A 44 -0.74 8.59 1.18
C GLN A 44 -1.84 8.84 2.21
N PHE A 45 -1.80 8.17 3.36
CA PHE A 45 -2.78 8.29 4.43
C PHE A 45 -2.40 9.32 5.51
N ARG A 46 -1.33 10.12 5.33
CA ARG A 46 -0.82 11.07 6.32
C ARG A 46 -1.86 12.07 6.87
N ASN A 47 -2.87 12.40 6.06
CA ASN A 47 -3.97 13.27 6.46
C ASN A 47 -5.19 12.47 6.95
N LEU A 48 -5.36 11.24 6.49
CA LEU A 48 -6.49 10.38 6.85
C LEU A 48 -6.29 9.78 8.25
N ILE A 49 -5.07 9.31 8.56
CA ILE A 49 -4.76 8.69 9.85
C ILE A 49 -5.14 9.61 11.02
N PRO A 50 -4.66 10.87 11.11
CA PRO A 50 -5.02 11.74 12.24
C PRO A 50 -6.51 12.11 12.25
N ALA A 51 -7.18 12.13 11.10
CA ALA A 51 -8.61 12.40 11.01
C ALA A 51 -9.50 11.23 11.50
N LEU A 52 -8.94 10.04 11.62
CA LEU A 52 -9.63 8.84 12.11
C LEU A 52 -9.25 8.48 13.55
N ALA A 53 -8.11 8.98 14.03
CA ALA A 53 -7.50 8.59 15.30
C ALA A 53 -8.32 8.96 16.55
N ASP A 54 -9.31 9.84 16.43
CA ASP A 54 -10.24 10.17 17.52
C ASP A 54 -11.30 9.06 17.75
N ARG A 55 -11.45 8.13 16.81
CA ARG A 55 -12.47 7.08 16.84
C ARG A 55 -11.93 5.67 16.67
N PHE A 56 -10.76 5.55 16.05
CA PHE A 56 -10.15 4.28 15.69
C PHE A 56 -8.70 4.21 16.14
N HIS A 57 -8.26 3.02 16.52
CA HIS A 57 -6.86 2.67 16.52
C HIS A 57 -6.46 2.33 15.09
N VAL A 58 -5.66 3.16 14.44
CA VAL A 58 -5.34 3.08 13.02
C VAL A 58 -3.93 2.58 12.82
N LEU A 59 -3.73 1.63 11.90
CA LEU A 59 -2.42 1.13 11.47
C LEU A 59 -2.34 1.11 9.94
N SER A 60 -1.21 1.59 9.39
CA SER A 60 -0.91 1.54 7.96
C SER A 60 0.54 1.15 7.73
N PRO A 61 0.83 -0.07 7.21
CA PRO A 61 2.18 -0.50 6.91
C PRO A 61 2.68 0.02 5.55
N ASP A 62 4.01 0.11 5.42
CA ASP A 62 4.69 0.11 4.13
C ASP A 62 5.03 -1.35 3.78
N TYR A 63 4.73 -1.79 2.57
CA TYR A 63 5.07 -3.15 2.13
C TYR A 63 6.57 -3.29 1.86
N PRO A 64 7.14 -4.51 1.88
CA PRO A 64 8.49 -4.74 1.36
C PRO A 64 8.68 -4.11 -0.03
N GLY A 65 9.74 -3.34 -0.20
CA GLY A 65 10.01 -2.59 -1.43
C GLY A 65 9.30 -1.24 -1.56
N PHE A 66 8.36 -0.94 -0.66
CA PHE A 66 7.63 0.34 -0.63
C PHE A 66 8.06 1.19 0.57
N GLY A 67 7.96 2.51 0.42
CA GLY A 67 8.17 3.45 1.50
C GLY A 67 9.47 3.21 2.28
N ASN A 68 9.37 3.18 3.59
CA ASN A 68 10.50 3.02 4.51
C ASN A 68 10.76 1.55 4.92
N THR A 69 10.02 0.60 4.39
CA THR A 69 10.27 -0.84 4.62
C THR A 69 11.44 -1.33 3.78
N ASP A 70 12.14 -2.34 4.28
CA ASP A 70 13.25 -2.99 3.59
C ASP A 70 12.87 -3.49 2.19
N MET A 71 13.88 -3.53 1.32
CA MET A 71 13.75 -3.96 -0.07
C MET A 71 14.88 -4.95 -0.42
N PRO A 72 14.84 -6.20 0.08
CA PRO A 72 15.86 -7.18 -0.24
C PRO A 72 15.82 -7.63 -1.71
N GLU A 73 16.98 -7.89 -2.30
CA GLU A 73 17.10 -8.33 -3.69
C GLU A 73 16.56 -9.75 -3.92
N ASP A 74 16.62 -10.60 -2.89
CA ASP A 74 16.18 -11.99 -2.91
C ASP A 74 14.74 -12.19 -2.43
N PHE A 75 14.00 -11.11 -2.18
CA PHE A 75 12.59 -11.18 -1.80
C PHE A 75 11.70 -11.41 -3.02
N GLU A 76 10.77 -12.34 -2.91
CA GLU A 76 9.77 -12.60 -3.97
C GLU A 76 8.61 -11.60 -3.81
N TYR A 77 8.56 -10.59 -4.68
CA TYR A 77 7.57 -9.50 -4.65
C TYR A 77 6.21 -9.92 -5.24
N THR A 78 5.57 -10.93 -4.63
CA THR A 78 4.22 -11.36 -4.98
C THR A 78 3.20 -10.86 -3.98
N PHE A 79 1.94 -10.65 -4.38
CA PHE A 79 0.87 -10.28 -3.45
C PHE A 79 0.65 -11.30 -2.34
N ASP A 80 0.91 -12.59 -2.60
CA ASP A 80 0.83 -13.60 -1.55
C ASP A 80 1.89 -13.37 -0.49
N HIS A 81 3.15 -13.18 -0.89
CA HIS A 81 4.24 -12.94 0.05
C HIS A 81 4.10 -11.61 0.78
N LEU A 82 3.76 -10.52 0.07
CA LEU A 82 3.46 -9.22 0.69
C LEU A 82 2.34 -9.34 1.73
N SER A 83 1.29 -10.12 1.42
CA SER A 83 0.19 -10.34 2.37
C SER A 83 0.61 -11.12 3.62
N ARG A 84 1.60 -12.04 3.52
CA ARG A 84 2.14 -12.78 4.67
C ARG A 84 2.96 -11.88 5.59
N ILE A 85 3.77 -10.99 5.02
CA ILE A 85 4.52 -10.00 5.81
C ILE A 85 3.57 -9.07 6.58
N VAL A 86 2.52 -8.57 5.94
CA VAL A 86 1.51 -7.74 6.62
C VAL A 86 0.79 -8.55 7.71
N GLU A 87 0.38 -9.78 7.40
CA GLU A 87 -0.23 -10.70 8.39
C GLU A 87 0.66 -10.91 9.60
N SER A 88 1.95 -11.20 9.38
CA SER A 88 2.94 -11.37 10.46
C SER A 88 3.09 -10.09 11.30
N LEU A 89 3.03 -8.90 10.68
CA LEU A 89 2.99 -7.64 11.40
C LEU A 89 1.73 -7.52 12.28
N LEU A 90 0.55 -7.86 11.75
CA LEU A 90 -0.71 -7.81 12.50
C LEU A 90 -0.70 -8.77 13.70
N VAL A 91 -0.15 -9.98 13.53
CA VAL A 91 0.06 -10.93 14.64
C VAL A 91 1.04 -10.35 15.67
N ARG A 92 2.17 -9.83 15.21
CA ARG A 92 3.22 -9.26 16.08
C ARG A 92 2.74 -8.10 16.93
N THR A 93 1.84 -7.29 16.38
CA THR A 93 1.29 -6.10 17.06
C THR A 93 -0.04 -6.37 17.77
N GLY A 94 -0.63 -7.57 17.62
CA GLY A 94 -1.95 -7.89 18.12
C GLY A 94 -3.06 -7.06 17.46
N PHE A 95 -2.84 -6.62 16.21
CA PHE A 95 -3.75 -5.74 15.50
C PHE A 95 -4.84 -6.53 14.75
N HIS A 96 -5.64 -7.27 15.49
CA HIS A 96 -6.83 -7.99 15.01
C HIS A 96 -7.82 -8.19 16.17
N PRO A 97 -9.16 -8.34 15.94
CA PRO A 97 -9.83 -8.10 14.66
C PRO A 97 -9.80 -6.62 14.25
N PHE A 98 -10.11 -6.32 12.98
CA PHE A 98 -10.02 -4.97 12.42
C PHE A 98 -11.08 -4.69 11.36
N GLY A 99 -11.43 -3.41 11.16
CA GLY A 99 -12.01 -2.91 9.93
C GLY A 99 -10.92 -2.71 8.88
N LEU A 100 -11.13 -3.17 7.65
CA LEU A 100 -10.18 -3.05 6.56
C LEU A 100 -10.59 -1.95 5.58
N TYR A 101 -9.75 -0.93 5.44
CA TYR A 101 -9.80 -0.02 4.28
C TYR A 101 -8.68 -0.39 3.32
N HIS A 102 -9.01 -0.60 2.07
CA HIS A 102 -7.99 -0.85 1.06
C HIS A 102 -8.24 -0.12 -0.25
N GLN A 103 -7.15 0.23 -0.91
CA GLN A 103 -7.10 0.88 -2.21
C GLN A 103 -6.01 0.20 -3.04
N ASP A 104 -6.27 -0.01 -4.35
CA ASP A 104 -5.32 -0.55 -5.32
C ASP A 104 -4.65 -1.87 -4.85
N TYR A 105 -3.33 -1.98 -4.71
CA TYR A 105 -2.60 -3.17 -4.21
C TYR A 105 -3.05 -3.62 -2.81
N GLY A 106 -3.61 -2.71 -2.03
CA GLY A 106 -4.19 -3.06 -0.74
C GLY A 106 -5.32 -4.09 -0.86
N GLY A 107 -6.01 -4.15 -2.00
CA GLY A 107 -7.05 -5.16 -2.26
C GLY A 107 -6.50 -6.58 -2.33
N PRO A 108 -5.65 -6.91 -3.30
CA PRO A 108 -5.06 -8.25 -3.40
C PRO A 108 -4.28 -8.66 -2.14
N ILE A 109 -3.66 -7.71 -1.42
CA ILE A 109 -2.97 -7.99 -0.15
C ILE A 109 -3.99 -8.26 0.97
N GLY A 110 -4.91 -7.33 1.22
CA GLY A 110 -5.86 -7.40 2.33
C GLY A 110 -6.86 -8.56 2.19
N ASN A 111 -7.39 -8.78 0.98
CA ASN A 111 -8.32 -9.89 0.74
C ASN A 111 -7.66 -11.29 0.92
N ARG A 112 -6.35 -11.43 0.68
CA ARG A 112 -5.62 -12.67 1.01
C ARG A 112 -5.53 -12.91 2.51
N ILE A 113 -5.31 -11.86 3.31
CA ILE A 113 -5.29 -11.95 4.77
C ILE A 113 -6.69 -12.36 5.26
N VAL A 114 -7.73 -11.67 4.80
CA VAL A 114 -9.12 -11.97 5.18
C VAL A 114 -9.54 -13.38 4.75
N ALA A 115 -9.10 -13.86 3.59
CA ALA A 115 -9.39 -15.23 3.15
C ALA A 115 -8.75 -16.30 4.05
N ARG A 116 -7.58 -16.02 4.64
CA ARG A 116 -6.93 -16.90 5.62
C ARG A 116 -7.52 -16.77 7.02
N HIS A 117 -7.98 -15.58 7.40
CA HIS A 117 -8.50 -15.22 8.72
C HIS A 117 -9.85 -14.48 8.62
N PRO A 118 -10.93 -15.14 8.21
CA PRO A 118 -12.22 -14.46 8.04
C PRO A 118 -12.77 -13.83 9.32
N ASP A 119 -12.39 -14.39 10.48
CA ASP A 119 -12.74 -13.91 11.81
C ASP A 119 -12.01 -12.61 12.23
N TRP A 120 -10.99 -12.19 11.48
CA TRP A 120 -10.30 -10.93 11.73
C TRP A 120 -11.01 -9.73 11.11
N LEU A 121 -11.90 -9.94 10.13
CA LEU A 121 -12.61 -8.85 9.46
C LEU A 121 -13.92 -8.51 10.16
N GLU A 122 -14.04 -7.28 10.63
CA GLU A 122 -15.29 -6.74 11.17
C GLU A 122 -16.14 -6.05 10.11
N TRP A 123 -15.50 -5.25 9.25
CA TRP A 123 -16.11 -4.52 8.13
C TRP A 123 -15.06 -4.12 7.13
N GLN A 124 -15.48 -3.72 5.92
CA GLN A 124 -14.57 -3.40 4.83
C GLN A 124 -15.00 -2.15 4.07
N VAL A 125 -14.01 -1.30 3.72
CA VAL A 125 -14.15 -0.18 2.78
C VAL A 125 -13.26 -0.45 1.59
N ILE A 126 -13.84 -0.49 0.40
CA ILE A 126 -13.15 -0.80 -0.85
C ILE A 126 -13.11 0.46 -1.71
N GLN A 127 -11.92 0.90 -2.06
CA GLN A 127 -11.71 2.03 -2.96
C GLN A 127 -10.84 1.62 -4.15
N ASN A 128 -11.43 1.62 -5.36
CA ASN A 128 -10.69 1.41 -6.61
C ASN A 128 -9.68 0.25 -6.53
N SER A 129 -10.19 -0.90 -6.13
CA SER A 129 -9.40 -2.09 -5.87
C SER A 129 -10.19 -3.34 -6.26
N ASN A 130 -9.51 -4.47 -6.44
CA ASN A 130 -10.11 -5.73 -6.82
C ASN A 130 -9.61 -6.89 -5.97
N ALA A 131 -10.40 -7.98 -5.97
CA ALA A 131 -10.02 -9.26 -5.38
C ALA A 131 -9.98 -10.38 -6.43
N TYR A 132 -10.58 -10.16 -7.59
CA TYR A 132 -10.79 -11.14 -8.66
C TYR A 132 -10.45 -10.54 -10.03
N ASP A 133 -10.19 -11.42 -11.01
CA ASP A 133 -9.84 -11.01 -12.39
C ASP A 133 -10.93 -10.17 -13.06
N GLU A 134 -12.20 -10.38 -12.71
CA GLU A 134 -13.33 -9.61 -13.22
C GLU A 134 -13.28 -8.13 -12.86
N GLY A 135 -12.44 -7.76 -11.89
CA GLY A 135 -12.19 -6.36 -11.51
C GLY A 135 -11.35 -5.58 -12.53
N PHE A 136 -10.65 -6.26 -13.46
CA PHE A 136 -9.85 -5.60 -14.48
C PHE A 136 -10.70 -5.24 -15.70
N THR A 137 -10.52 -4.01 -16.18
CA THR A 137 -11.11 -3.55 -17.45
C THR A 137 -10.13 -3.76 -18.62
N ALA A 138 -10.60 -3.61 -19.85
CA ALA A 138 -9.75 -3.69 -21.05
C ALA A 138 -8.55 -2.73 -21.04
N ALA A 139 -8.61 -1.66 -20.25
CA ALA A 139 -7.47 -0.74 -20.07
C ALA A 139 -6.24 -1.44 -19.43
N TRP A 140 -6.45 -2.56 -18.75
CA TRP A 140 -5.37 -3.34 -18.12
C TRP A 140 -4.76 -4.40 -19.06
N ASP A 141 -5.34 -4.67 -20.22
CA ASP A 141 -4.91 -5.77 -21.09
C ASP A 141 -3.43 -5.63 -21.52
N GLY A 142 -3.00 -4.40 -21.82
CA GLY A 142 -1.59 -4.14 -22.18
C GLY A 142 -0.63 -4.37 -21.01
N ILE A 143 -1.01 -3.94 -19.80
CA ILE A 143 -0.22 -4.11 -18.56
C ILE A 143 -0.14 -5.60 -18.21
N ARG A 144 -1.27 -6.30 -18.23
CA ARG A 144 -1.35 -7.74 -17.97
C ARG A 144 -0.51 -8.54 -18.96
N HIS A 145 -0.57 -8.19 -20.24
CA HIS A 145 0.26 -8.85 -21.25
C HIS A 145 1.75 -8.63 -20.95
N ALA A 146 2.15 -7.39 -20.71
CA ALA A 146 3.55 -7.03 -20.48
C ALA A 146 4.16 -7.63 -19.20
N LEU A 147 3.39 -7.75 -18.14
CA LEU A 147 3.91 -8.21 -16.83
C LEU A 147 3.63 -9.69 -16.54
N TRP A 148 2.50 -10.24 -17.04
CA TRP A 148 2.06 -11.58 -16.63
C TRP A 148 2.11 -12.63 -17.75
N VAL A 149 2.17 -12.22 -19.03
CA VAL A 149 2.13 -13.16 -20.15
C VAL A 149 3.46 -13.23 -20.88
N ASP A 150 4.03 -12.07 -21.27
CA ASP A 150 5.27 -11.99 -22.04
C ASP A 150 6.14 -10.85 -21.51
N ARG A 151 6.79 -11.12 -20.39
CA ARG A 151 7.60 -10.14 -19.67
C ARG A 151 9.02 -10.10 -20.24
N THR A 152 9.28 -9.07 -21.03
CA THR A 152 10.60 -8.77 -21.62
C THR A 152 10.93 -7.30 -21.41
N PRO A 153 12.21 -6.87 -21.55
CA PRO A 153 12.55 -5.45 -21.52
C PRO A 153 11.75 -4.60 -22.52
N GLU A 154 11.40 -5.16 -23.68
CA GLU A 154 10.63 -4.49 -24.72
C GLU A 154 9.16 -4.28 -24.32
N THR A 155 8.55 -5.27 -23.65
CA THR A 155 7.16 -5.17 -23.18
C THR A 155 7.03 -4.34 -21.91
N GLU A 156 8.06 -4.30 -21.06
CA GLU A 156 8.10 -3.43 -19.88
C GLU A 156 8.36 -1.95 -20.22
N ALA A 157 9.12 -1.66 -21.28
CA ALA A 157 9.54 -0.29 -21.62
C ALA A 157 8.39 0.74 -21.67
N PRO A 158 7.19 0.43 -22.20
CA PRO A 158 6.04 1.35 -22.18
C PRO A 158 5.49 1.65 -20.79
N LEU A 159 5.80 0.83 -19.78
CA LEU A 159 5.32 1.01 -18.41
C LEU A 159 6.25 1.89 -17.56
N LEU A 160 7.54 1.96 -17.92
CA LEU A 160 8.54 2.74 -17.17
C LEU A 160 8.18 4.24 -17.01
N PRO A 161 7.58 4.93 -17.99
CA PRO A 161 7.17 6.33 -17.82
C PRO A 161 6.16 6.55 -16.69
N PHE A 162 5.34 5.55 -16.31
CA PHE A 162 4.44 5.64 -15.16
C PHE A 162 5.17 5.69 -13.82
N LEU A 163 6.44 5.26 -13.78
CA LEU A 163 7.33 5.31 -12.61
C LEU A 163 8.24 6.53 -12.59
N GLU A 164 8.05 7.45 -13.53
CA GLU A 164 8.78 8.70 -13.62
C GLU A 164 7.90 9.87 -13.14
N ARG A 165 8.51 11.04 -12.95
CA ARG A 165 7.85 12.22 -12.36
C ARG A 165 6.50 12.55 -12.99
N ASP A 166 6.42 12.62 -14.31
CA ASP A 166 5.19 13.02 -14.99
C ASP A 166 4.13 11.91 -14.92
N GLY A 167 4.54 10.65 -14.99
CA GLY A 167 3.65 9.51 -14.83
C GLY A 167 3.09 9.40 -13.41
N VAL A 168 3.95 9.46 -12.39
CA VAL A 168 3.49 9.44 -10.99
C VAL A 168 2.58 10.62 -10.69
N LYS A 169 2.92 11.83 -11.15
CA LYS A 169 2.05 13.01 -11.02
C LYS A 169 0.71 12.80 -11.72
N LEU A 170 0.71 12.21 -12.92
CA LEU A 170 -0.51 11.93 -13.69
C LEU A 170 -1.45 11.01 -12.90
N VAL A 171 -0.94 9.96 -12.25
CA VAL A 171 -1.74 9.04 -11.40
C VAL A 171 -2.52 9.80 -10.34
N TYR A 172 -1.93 10.83 -9.74
CA TYR A 172 -2.61 11.66 -8.72
C TYR A 172 -3.58 12.68 -9.30
N THR A 173 -3.27 13.25 -10.47
CA THR A 173 -3.98 14.44 -10.97
C THR A 173 -5.02 14.13 -12.04
N HIS A 174 -4.87 12.99 -12.76
CA HIS A 174 -5.79 12.64 -13.84
C HIS A 174 -7.21 12.39 -13.31
N GLY A 175 -8.19 13.00 -13.95
CA GLY A 175 -9.61 12.88 -13.57
C GLY A 175 -10.00 13.63 -12.29
N HIS A 176 -9.07 14.28 -11.60
CA HIS A 176 -9.40 15.08 -10.42
C HIS A 176 -10.06 16.41 -10.84
N ARG A 177 -11.17 16.78 -10.17
CA ARG A 177 -11.93 18.00 -10.49
C ARG A 177 -11.12 19.28 -10.28
N ASP A 178 -10.25 19.28 -9.28
CA ASP A 178 -9.42 20.42 -8.88
C ASP A 178 -8.00 19.94 -8.55
N PRO A 179 -7.15 19.68 -9.56
CA PRO A 179 -5.83 19.11 -9.38
C PRO A 179 -4.88 20.03 -8.61
N GLU A 180 -5.15 21.34 -8.56
CA GLU A 180 -4.32 22.30 -7.82
C GLU A 180 -4.40 22.09 -6.29
N ARG A 181 -5.44 21.40 -5.81
CA ARG A 181 -5.59 21.06 -4.39
C ARG A 181 -4.77 19.83 -3.97
N ILE A 182 -4.20 19.10 -4.91
CA ILE A 182 -3.38 17.92 -4.60
C ILE A 182 -1.98 18.39 -4.24
N SER A 183 -1.53 18.08 -3.01
CA SER A 183 -0.19 18.45 -2.57
C SER A 183 0.88 17.75 -3.42
N PRO A 184 1.91 18.48 -3.88
CA PRO A 184 3.08 17.89 -4.52
C PRO A 184 3.82 16.86 -3.66
N ASP A 185 3.64 16.88 -2.35
CA ASP A 185 4.23 15.91 -1.43
C ASP A 185 3.86 14.46 -1.78
N ASN A 186 2.68 14.25 -2.42
CA ASN A 186 2.25 12.93 -2.87
C ASN A 186 3.28 12.33 -3.81
N TRP A 187 3.44 12.92 -5.01
CA TRP A 187 4.36 12.37 -6.01
C TRP A 187 5.83 12.60 -5.70
N ASN A 188 6.18 13.64 -4.95
CA ASN A 188 7.58 13.85 -4.54
C ASN A 188 8.06 12.76 -3.58
N MET A 189 7.20 12.34 -2.64
CA MET A 189 7.54 11.26 -1.72
C MET A 189 7.64 9.91 -2.43
N ASP A 190 6.68 9.60 -3.31
CA ASP A 190 6.72 8.35 -4.07
C ASP A 190 7.95 8.28 -4.97
N LEU A 191 8.29 9.38 -5.66
CA LEU A 191 9.49 9.48 -6.48
C LEU A 191 10.77 9.27 -5.66
N HIS A 192 10.84 9.85 -4.46
CA HIS A 192 11.98 9.63 -3.55
C HIS A 192 12.23 8.14 -3.30
N PHE A 193 11.18 7.37 -3.09
CA PHE A 193 11.30 5.92 -2.90
C PHE A 193 11.58 5.16 -4.21
N LEU A 194 11.00 5.58 -5.33
CA LEU A 194 11.22 4.98 -6.65
C LEU A 194 12.64 5.22 -7.20
N GLU A 195 13.35 6.23 -6.69
CA GLU A 195 14.74 6.53 -7.05
C GLU A 195 15.75 5.58 -6.37
N ARG A 196 15.35 4.79 -5.39
CA ARG A 196 16.22 3.77 -4.80
C ARG A 196 16.62 2.72 -5.85
N PRO A 197 17.88 2.26 -5.85
CA PRO A 197 18.31 1.20 -6.77
C PRO A 197 17.39 -0.02 -6.70
N GLY A 198 16.87 -0.48 -7.84
CA GLY A 198 15.97 -1.63 -7.93
C GLY A 198 14.48 -1.34 -7.66
N ALA A 199 14.12 -0.20 -7.04
CA ALA A 199 12.74 0.06 -6.62
C ALA A 199 11.73 0.05 -7.79
N ARG A 200 12.09 0.61 -8.94
CA ARG A 200 11.22 0.60 -10.13
C ARG A 200 10.93 -0.82 -10.63
N LYS A 201 11.94 -1.71 -10.55
CA LYS A 201 11.74 -3.12 -10.91
C LYS A 201 10.76 -3.79 -9.95
N VAL A 202 10.94 -3.59 -8.65
CA VAL A 202 10.04 -4.11 -7.60
C VAL A 202 8.58 -3.69 -7.82
N GLN A 203 8.37 -2.47 -8.33
CA GLN A 203 7.01 -1.98 -8.63
C GLN A 203 6.37 -2.69 -9.83
N LEU A 204 7.16 -3.33 -10.69
CA LEU A 204 6.69 -4.09 -11.85
C LEU A 204 6.64 -5.61 -11.57
N ASP A 205 7.30 -6.09 -10.50
CA ASP A 205 7.27 -7.49 -10.07
C ASP A 205 5.95 -7.85 -9.41
#